data_49c03715c8481cff4a5656e28afeee4f
#
_entry.id   49c03715c8481cff4a5656e28afeee4f
#
_cell.length_a   1.000
_cell.length_b   1.000
_cell.length_c   1.000
_cell.angle_alpha   90.00
_cell.angle_beta   90.00
_cell.angle_gamma   90.00
#
_symmetry.space_group_name_H-M   'P 1'
#
loop_
_entity.id
_entity.type
_entity.pdbx_description
1 polymer ?
#
loop_
_entity_poly.entity_id
_entity_poly.type
_entity_poly.pdbx_seq_one_letter_code
_entity_poly.pdbx_strand_id
1 'polypeptide(L)'
;MRNFHIPGRSAVYVGRACAATSSPQSTLAAVSILQAGGNAADAAIAASAVLCITEPPMTGIGGDCFALIGQADGTVTGLNGSGRASRHATADWLASSGLTEIATDNIHAVTVPGAVDGWQALLERHGSMSLAQVLEPAIRLAREGCPLGPRTARDWAGLAEFIGQDEGGRMHYLPGGKAPAAGQVMKYPALAATLETIAAKGRDGFYTGAVAEDIVRTLQSKGSLIDMEDLAATKSSWVTPISTTFRGREILEIPPNGTGLTALVALNILERFELEKYAPESVERRHLEIEAMRLAWIIRNRHIADPDCSDVPVEELLSPAMAERLAALISMDKAIAEPEQAVPMPGSDTVYLTVVDENRMAVSFINSIYHGFGSGIVTPRTGIAFQNRGAGFVATPGHPNCIGPSKRPLHTIIPAMVRENGKVIQSFGVMGGAYQPMGHVAVMVNRFVYGMDPQEALDFARAFHEDGVLGVETGVPDQVVA
;
A
#
# COMPACT_ATOMS: atom_id res chain seq x y z
N MET A 1 4.64 29.66 -6.04
CA MET A 1 3.49 29.84 -6.98
C MET A 1 3.86 29.11 -8.27
N ARG A 2 2.98 28.21 -8.73
CA ARG A 2 3.21 27.36 -9.91
C ARG A 2 3.52 28.20 -11.16
N ASN A 3 4.53 27.79 -11.91
CA ASN A 3 4.82 28.37 -13.22
C ASN A 3 4.01 27.64 -14.31
N PHE A 4 2.94 28.26 -14.80
CA PHE A 4 2.05 27.67 -15.83
C PHE A 4 2.68 27.60 -17.24
N HIS A 5 3.91 28.11 -17.43
CA HIS A 5 4.65 27.93 -18.67
C HIS A 5 5.41 26.60 -18.74
N ILE A 6 5.57 25.91 -17.61
CA ILE A 6 6.18 24.58 -17.56
C ILE A 6 5.06 23.55 -17.67
N PRO A 7 5.17 22.54 -18.56
CA PRO A 7 4.23 21.44 -18.64
C PRO A 7 4.06 20.74 -17.29
N GLY A 8 2.84 20.48 -16.88
CA GLY A 8 2.51 19.83 -15.63
C GLY A 8 1.01 19.84 -15.39
N ARG A 9 0.56 19.06 -14.40
CA ARG A 9 -0.85 18.98 -14.03
C ARG A 9 -1.23 20.10 -13.09
N SER A 10 -2.41 20.68 -13.26
CA SER A 10 -2.93 21.68 -12.34
C SER A 10 -3.65 21.01 -11.16
N ALA A 11 -3.56 21.60 -9.98
CA ALA A 11 -4.38 21.19 -8.85
C ALA A 11 -5.86 21.32 -9.19
N VAL A 12 -6.66 20.35 -8.77
CA VAL A 12 -8.12 20.35 -8.93
C VAL A 12 -8.77 20.85 -7.65
N TYR A 13 -9.64 21.83 -7.77
CA TYR A 13 -10.41 22.39 -6.66
C TYR A 13 -11.88 22.00 -6.78
N VAL A 14 -12.47 21.49 -5.69
CA VAL A 14 -13.86 21.05 -5.64
C VAL A 14 -14.56 21.65 -4.42
N GLY A 15 -15.88 21.87 -4.52
CA GLY A 15 -16.65 22.55 -3.46
C GLY A 15 -17.30 21.60 -2.44
N ARG A 16 -17.61 20.37 -2.82
CA ARG A 16 -18.42 19.46 -1.99
C ARG A 16 -17.67 18.20 -1.59
N ALA A 17 -17.35 17.36 -2.54
CA ALA A 17 -16.69 16.07 -2.32
C ALA A 17 -15.69 15.80 -3.43
N CYS A 18 -14.66 14.98 -3.16
CA CYS A 18 -13.66 14.59 -4.16
C CYS A 18 -13.16 13.18 -3.95
N ALA A 19 -12.66 12.61 -5.04
CA ALA A 19 -11.93 11.34 -5.03
C ALA A 19 -10.71 11.45 -5.95
N ALA A 20 -9.60 10.90 -5.51
CA ALA A 20 -8.39 10.75 -6.32
C ALA A 20 -7.95 9.28 -6.32
N THR A 21 -7.79 8.71 -7.51
CA THR A 21 -7.37 7.32 -7.74
C THR A 21 -6.42 7.24 -8.93
N SER A 22 -5.78 6.10 -9.13
CA SER A 22 -4.89 5.86 -10.28
C SER A 22 -5.64 5.60 -11.60
N SER A 23 -6.95 5.28 -11.56
CA SER A 23 -7.77 4.95 -12.74
C SER A 23 -8.98 5.87 -12.88
N PRO A 24 -9.26 6.42 -14.08
CA PRO A 24 -10.46 7.22 -14.33
C PRO A 24 -11.77 6.49 -14.00
N GLN A 25 -11.86 5.18 -14.27
CA GLN A 25 -13.03 4.37 -13.97
C GLN A 25 -13.26 4.23 -12.47
N SER A 26 -12.19 4.09 -11.70
CA SER A 26 -12.25 4.04 -10.24
C SER A 26 -12.68 5.39 -9.65
N THR A 27 -12.13 6.50 -10.15
CA THR A 27 -12.59 7.84 -9.76
C THR A 27 -14.06 8.05 -10.09
N LEU A 28 -14.51 7.63 -11.28
CA LEU A 28 -15.92 7.71 -11.67
C LEU A 28 -16.83 6.89 -10.73
N ALA A 29 -16.41 5.68 -10.35
CA ALA A 29 -17.15 4.84 -9.41
C ALA A 29 -17.28 5.54 -8.04
N ALA A 30 -16.19 6.08 -7.49
CA ALA A 30 -16.23 6.82 -6.24
C ALA A 30 -17.17 8.02 -6.30
N VAL A 31 -17.08 8.83 -7.36
CA VAL A 31 -17.95 10.00 -7.56
C VAL A 31 -19.41 9.58 -7.70
N SER A 32 -19.69 8.49 -8.43
CA SER A 32 -21.07 7.99 -8.60
C SER A 32 -21.67 7.53 -7.27
N ILE A 33 -20.91 6.87 -6.40
CA ILE A 33 -21.33 6.49 -5.05
C ILE A 33 -21.64 7.73 -4.20
N LEU A 34 -20.75 8.75 -4.22
CA LEU A 34 -20.97 10.01 -3.50
C LEU A 34 -22.24 10.74 -4.01
N GLN A 35 -22.47 10.75 -5.32
CA GLN A 35 -23.68 11.35 -5.93
C GLN A 35 -24.96 10.59 -5.58
N ALA A 36 -24.86 9.27 -5.39
CA ALA A 36 -25.96 8.42 -4.96
C ALA A 36 -26.28 8.53 -3.46
N GLY A 37 -25.55 9.37 -2.71
CA GLY A 37 -25.75 9.61 -1.28
C GLY A 37 -24.88 8.74 -0.36
N GLY A 38 -23.94 7.99 -0.91
CA GLY A 38 -22.91 7.30 -0.13
C GLY A 38 -21.89 8.28 0.45
N ASN A 39 -21.18 7.86 1.48
CA ASN A 39 -20.13 8.64 2.12
C ASN A 39 -18.71 8.25 1.62
N ALA A 40 -17.68 8.84 2.22
CA ALA A 40 -16.29 8.59 1.80
C ALA A 40 -15.86 7.13 1.96
N ALA A 41 -16.38 6.40 2.97
CA ALA A 41 -16.05 4.99 3.16
C ALA A 41 -16.67 4.10 2.06
N ASP A 42 -17.96 4.35 1.72
CA ASP A 42 -18.65 3.65 0.63
C ASP A 42 -17.91 3.87 -0.71
N ALA A 43 -17.57 5.11 -0.99
CA ALA A 43 -16.90 5.50 -2.22
C ALA A 43 -15.47 4.94 -2.32
N ALA A 44 -14.73 4.86 -1.20
CA ALA A 44 -13.39 4.29 -1.16
C ALA A 44 -13.40 2.79 -1.49
N ILE A 45 -14.37 2.03 -0.98
CA ILE A 45 -14.50 0.60 -1.28
C ILE A 45 -14.91 0.39 -2.74
N ALA A 46 -15.88 1.15 -3.25
CA ALA A 46 -16.27 1.07 -4.66
C ALA A 46 -15.08 1.36 -5.59
N ALA A 47 -14.30 2.39 -5.27
CA ALA A 47 -13.09 2.73 -6.01
C ALA A 47 -12.04 1.60 -5.96
N SER A 48 -11.79 1.04 -4.76
CA SER A 48 -10.84 -0.06 -4.58
C SER A 48 -11.26 -1.32 -5.33
N ALA A 49 -12.54 -1.67 -5.28
CA ALA A 49 -13.06 -2.82 -6.02
C ALA A 49 -12.93 -2.63 -7.54
N VAL A 50 -13.16 -1.42 -8.06
CA VAL A 50 -12.95 -1.09 -9.48
C VAL A 50 -11.47 -1.16 -9.85
N LEU A 51 -10.54 -0.73 -8.98
CA LEU A 51 -9.10 -0.86 -9.22
C LEU A 51 -8.67 -2.31 -9.36
N CYS A 52 -9.28 -3.25 -8.63
CA CYS A 52 -9.02 -4.69 -8.82
C CYS A 52 -9.38 -5.20 -10.24
N ILE A 53 -10.21 -4.45 -10.98
CA ILE A 53 -10.61 -4.76 -12.36
C ILE A 53 -9.77 -3.99 -13.37
N THR A 54 -9.44 -2.73 -13.08
CA THR A 54 -8.75 -1.83 -14.02
C THR A 54 -7.24 -1.93 -13.96
N GLU A 55 -6.70 -2.34 -12.80
CA GLU A 55 -5.26 -2.43 -12.53
C GLU A 55 -4.88 -3.76 -11.85
N PRO A 56 -5.29 -4.93 -12.40
CA PRO A 56 -5.05 -6.22 -11.76
C PRO A 56 -3.56 -6.59 -11.55
N PRO A 57 -2.58 -6.03 -12.28
CA PRO A 57 -1.18 -6.21 -11.90
C PRO A 57 -0.81 -5.58 -10.55
N MET A 58 -1.52 -4.51 -10.14
CA MET A 58 -1.16 -3.69 -8.97
C MET A 58 -1.92 -4.04 -7.71
N THR A 59 -3.17 -4.54 -7.86
CA THR A 59 -4.10 -4.78 -6.75
C THR A 59 -5.10 -5.88 -7.07
N GLY A 60 -5.76 -6.42 -6.03
CA GLY A 60 -6.75 -7.47 -6.19
C GLY A 60 -7.43 -7.82 -4.87
N ILE A 61 -8.54 -8.55 -4.95
CA ILE A 61 -9.26 -9.08 -3.76
C ILE A 61 -8.47 -10.16 -3.01
N GLY A 62 -7.43 -10.74 -3.66
CA GLY A 62 -6.48 -11.66 -3.04
C GLY A 62 -5.30 -10.96 -2.34
N GLY A 63 -5.41 -9.67 -2.08
CA GLY A 63 -4.44 -8.83 -1.39
C GLY A 63 -4.88 -8.36 0.00
N ASP A 64 -4.22 -7.30 0.45
CA ASP A 64 -4.45 -6.65 1.73
C ASP A 64 -4.87 -5.20 1.57
N CYS A 65 -5.49 -4.61 2.60
CA CYS A 65 -5.77 -3.18 2.62
C CYS A 65 -5.50 -2.54 3.98
N PHE A 66 -5.11 -1.27 3.95
CA PHE A 66 -5.06 -0.38 5.12
C PHE A 66 -5.84 0.90 4.83
N ALA A 67 -6.42 1.48 5.88
CA ALA A 67 -7.07 2.78 5.79
C ALA A 67 -6.82 3.65 7.02
N LEU A 68 -6.74 4.96 6.82
CA LEU A 68 -6.99 5.96 7.86
C LEU A 68 -8.30 6.68 7.53
N ILE A 69 -9.13 6.87 8.55
CA ILE A 69 -10.43 7.52 8.43
C ILE A 69 -10.44 8.74 9.37
N GLY A 70 -10.45 9.93 8.77
CA GLY A 70 -10.53 11.20 9.47
C GLY A 70 -11.96 11.73 9.47
N GLN A 71 -12.43 12.14 10.65
CA GLN A 71 -13.75 12.73 10.84
C GLN A 71 -13.68 14.26 10.85
N ALA A 72 -14.82 14.92 10.66
CA ALA A 72 -14.91 16.37 10.68
C ALA A 72 -14.49 17.02 12.01
N ASP A 73 -14.60 16.29 13.11
CA ASP A 73 -14.15 16.71 14.43
C ASP A 73 -12.62 16.57 14.64
N GLY A 74 -11.92 15.99 13.65
CA GLY A 74 -10.48 15.75 13.68
C GLY A 74 -10.06 14.41 14.29
N THR A 75 -11.02 13.57 14.71
CA THR A 75 -10.74 12.20 15.13
C THR A 75 -10.25 11.39 13.94
N VAL A 76 -9.17 10.62 14.12
CA VAL A 76 -8.63 9.72 13.10
C VAL A 76 -8.53 8.31 13.66
N THR A 77 -9.09 7.34 12.92
CA THR A 77 -8.98 5.91 13.24
C THR A 77 -8.29 5.18 12.09
N GLY A 78 -7.59 4.09 12.42
CA GLY A 78 -6.91 3.25 11.44
C GLY A 78 -7.58 1.89 11.30
N LEU A 79 -7.58 1.34 10.10
CA LEU A 79 -7.97 -0.04 9.80
C LEU A 79 -6.75 -0.79 9.25
N ASN A 80 -6.43 -1.91 9.89
CA ASN A 80 -5.39 -2.83 9.46
C ASN A 80 -6.05 -4.12 8.94
N GLY A 81 -6.14 -4.25 7.63
CA GLY A 81 -6.58 -5.43 6.90
C GLY A 81 -5.41 -6.23 6.31
N SER A 82 -4.29 -6.31 7.02
CA SER A 82 -3.15 -7.16 6.65
C SER A 82 -3.45 -8.63 6.94
N GLY A 83 -3.21 -9.47 5.95
CA GLY A 83 -3.31 -10.90 6.09
C GLY A 83 -2.23 -11.51 6.97
N ARG A 84 -2.46 -12.74 7.42
CA ARG A 84 -1.58 -13.47 8.33
C ARG A 84 -0.96 -14.69 7.62
N ALA A 85 0.23 -15.08 8.05
CA ALA A 85 0.76 -16.40 7.72
C ALA A 85 -0.16 -17.52 8.28
N SER A 86 -0.09 -18.71 7.68
CA SER A 86 -0.82 -19.86 8.22
C SER A 86 -0.42 -20.15 9.66
N ARG A 87 -1.38 -20.61 10.47
CA ARG A 87 -1.16 -21.11 11.84
C ARG A 87 -0.17 -22.28 11.90
N HIS A 88 0.06 -22.93 10.78
CA HIS A 88 1.03 -24.02 10.64
C HIS A 88 2.47 -23.56 10.37
N ALA A 89 2.71 -22.27 10.16
CA ALA A 89 4.05 -21.71 9.98
C ALA A 89 4.81 -21.61 11.32
N THR A 90 5.03 -22.76 11.97
CA THR A 90 5.69 -22.86 13.28
C THR A 90 7.22 -22.77 13.16
N ALA A 91 7.91 -22.55 14.28
CA ALA A 91 9.37 -22.58 14.33
C ALA A 91 9.95 -23.94 13.88
N ASP A 92 9.29 -25.05 14.26
CA ASP A 92 9.70 -26.40 13.86
C ASP A 92 9.52 -26.61 12.36
N TRP A 93 8.42 -26.11 11.79
CA TRP A 93 8.22 -26.11 10.35
C TRP A 93 9.32 -25.31 9.64
N LEU A 94 9.61 -24.09 10.10
CA LEU A 94 10.64 -23.25 9.50
C LEU A 94 12.01 -23.96 9.54
N ALA A 95 12.39 -24.53 10.68
CA ALA A 95 13.65 -25.28 10.83
C ALA A 95 13.74 -26.48 9.89
N SER A 96 12.62 -27.18 9.64
CA SER A 96 12.57 -28.35 8.76
C SER A 96 12.43 -28.01 7.28
N SER A 97 11.95 -26.80 6.95
CA SER A 97 11.73 -26.36 5.57
C SER A 97 13.00 -26.09 4.79
N GLY A 98 14.11 -25.82 5.46
CA GLY A 98 15.37 -25.40 4.86
C GLY A 98 15.37 -23.97 4.29
N LEU A 99 14.30 -23.19 4.56
CA LEU A 99 14.18 -21.80 4.08
C LEU A 99 15.18 -20.91 4.84
N THR A 100 15.98 -20.16 4.10
CA THR A 100 16.85 -19.09 4.60
C THR A 100 16.24 -17.70 4.34
N GLU A 101 15.33 -17.62 3.36
CA GLU A 101 14.55 -16.44 3.00
C GLU A 101 13.20 -16.87 2.42
N ILE A 102 12.25 -15.95 2.35
CA ILE A 102 10.95 -16.15 1.69
C ILE A 102 10.95 -15.26 0.44
N ALA A 103 11.42 -15.84 -0.68
CA ALA A 103 11.46 -15.15 -1.95
C ALA A 103 10.03 -14.79 -2.44
N THR A 104 9.92 -13.78 -3.29
CA THR A 104 8.63 -13.23 -3.74
C THR A 104 7.80 -14.18 -4.59
N ASP A 105 8.42 -15.16 -5.22
CA ASP A 105 7.82 -16.25 -5.99
C ASP A 105 7.63 -17.56 -5.20
N ASN A 106 8.05 -17.56 -3.94
CA ASN A 106 7.86 -18.72 -3.05
C ASN A 106 6.37 -18.82 -2.65
N ILE A 107 5.82 -20.04 -2.62
CA ILE A 107 4.43 -20.28 -2.20
C ILE A 107 4.14 -19.77 -0.78
N HIS A 108 5.12 -19.78 0.11
CA HIS A 108 4.99 -19.30 1.49
C HIS A 108 5.04 -17.77 1.60
N ALA A 109 5.31 -17.06 0.48
CA ALA A 109 5.09 -15.61 0.38
C ALA A 109 3.58 -15.25 0.31
N VAL A 110 2.71 -16.20 -0.02
CA VAL A 110 1.27 -15.98 0.05
C VAL A 110 0.82 -15.99 1.50
N THR A 111 0.23 -14.88 1.96
CA THR A 111 -0.50 -14.79 3.24
C THR A 111 -2.00 -14.84 2.98
N VAL A 112 -2.80 -15.11 4.00
CA VAL A 112 -4.26 -15.09 3.85
C VAL A 112 -4.70 -13.70 3.41
N PRO A 113 -5.47 -13.55 2.31
CA PRO A 113 -5.90 -12.22 1.86
C PRO A 113 -6.75 -11.50 2.91
N GLY A 114 -6.45 -10.24 3.21
CA GLY A 114 -7.18 -9.45 4.21
C GLY A 114 -8.11 -8.38 3.64
N ALA A 115 -8.01 -8.07 2.34
CA ALA A 115 -8.70 -6.93 1.71
C ALA A 115 -10.23 -6.99 1.85
N VAL A 116 -10.85 -8.14 1.57
CA VAL A 116 -12.32 -8.29 1.60
C VAL A 116 -12.88 -8.13 3.02
N ASP A 117 -12.18 -8.67 4.03
CA ASP A 117 -12.56 -8.47 5.43
C ASP A 117 -12.39 -6.99 5.84
N GLY A 118 -11.32 -6.33 5.37
CA GLY A 118 -11.12 -4.90 5.58
C GLY A 118 -12.22 -4.03 4.96
N TRP A 119 -12.67 -4.36 3.75
CA TRP A 119 -13.81 -3.68 3.11
C TRP A 119 -15.09 -3.82 3.93
N GLN A 120 -15.40 -5.02 4.38
CA GLN A 120 -16.57 -5.29 5.22
C GLN A 120 -16.49 -4.51 6.54
N ALA A 121 -15.34 -4.56 7.23
CA ALA A 121 -15.13 -3.85 8.49
C ALA A 121 -15.25 -2.33 8.33
N LEU A 122 -14.74 -1.77 7.22
CA LEU A 122 -14.84 -0.33 6.93
C LEU A 122 -16.31 0.08 6.71
N LEU A 123 -17.07 -0.69 5.92
CA LEU A 123 -18.50 -0.45 5.69
C LEU A 123 -19.31 -0.56 6.97
N GLU A 124 -19.11 -1.60 7.77
CA GLU A 124 -19.87 -1.82 9.02
C GLU A 124 -19.73 -0.68 10.00
N ARG A 125 -18.54 -0.06 10.08
CA ARG A 125 -18.28 1.00 11.05
C ARG A 125 -18.56 2.40 10.54
N HIS A 126 -18.30 2.66 9.27
CA HIS A 126 -18.30 4.01 8.71
C HIS A 126 -19.16 4.16 7.45
N GLY A 127 -19.55 3.05 6.80
CA GLY A 127 -20.37 3.09 5.59
C GLY A 127 -21.83 3.44 5.83
N SER A 128 -22.51 3.83 4.78
CA SER A 128 -23.96 4.09 4.75
C SER A 128 -24.69 3.23 3.72
N MET A 129 -23.95 2.56 2.84
CA MET A 129 -24.48 1.69 1.79
C MET A 129 -24.17 0.20 2.07
N SER A 130 -24.91 -0.69 1.43
CA SER A 130 -24.63 -2.13 1.49
C SER A 130 -23.41 -2.49 0.62
N LEU A 131 -22.76 -3.60 0.95
CA LEU A 131 -21.65 -4.14 0.16
C LEU A 131 -22.07 -4.40 -1.31
N ALA A 132 -23.31 -4.84 -1.52
CA ALA A 132 -23.85 -5.05 -2.87
C ALA A 132 -23.91 -3.75 -3.70
N GLN A 133 -24.29 -2.63 -3.08
CA GLN A 133 -24.33 -1.35 -3.76
C GLN A 133 -22.93 -0.83 -4.11
N VAL A 134 -21.97 -0.92 -3.19
CA VAL A 134 -20.61 -0.43 -3.43
C VAL A 134 -19.81 -1.31 -4.38
N LEU A 135 -20.11 -2.60 -4.48
CA LEU A 135 -19.43 -3.52 -5.41
C LEU A 135 -20.05 -3.54 -6.82
N GLU A 136 -21.28 -3.00 -7.00
CA GLU A 136 -21.96 -3.00 -8.30
C GLU A 136 -21.08 -2.46 -9.45
N PRO A 137 -20.41 -1.30 -9.33
CA PRO A 137 -19.56 -0.78 -10.41
C PRO A 137 -18.46 -1.73 -10.85
N ALA A 138 -17.80 -2.41 -9.89
CA ALA A 138 -16.76 -3.38 -10.16
C ALA A 138 -17.31 -4.65 -10.82
N ILE A 139 -18.43 -5.17 -10.32
CA ILE A 139 -19.13 -6.35 -10.87
C ILE A 139 -19.50 -6.09 -12.33
N ARG A 140 -20.11 -4.94 -12.61
CA ARG A 140 -20.51 -4.53 -13.96
C ARG A 140 -19.30 -4.43 -14.90
N LEU A 141 -18.23 -3.74 -14.50
CA LEU A 141 -17.01 -3.61 -15.31
C LEU A 141 -16.33 -4.97 -15.56
N ALA A 142 -16.28 -5.84 -14.55
CA ALA A 142 -15.72 -7.18 -14.70
C ALA A 142 -16.53 -8.05 -15.70
N ARG A 143 -17.86 -7.88 -15.73
CA ARG A 143 -18.77 -8.65 -16.60
C ARG A 143 -18.84 -8.09 -18.01
N GLU A 144 -19.08 -6.79 -18.15
CA GLU A 144 -19.28 -6.13 -19.45
C GLU A 144 -17.95 -5.86 -20.16
N GLY A 145 -16.89 -5.61 -19.40
CA GLY A 145 -15.54 -5.35 -19.84
C GLY A 145 -15.09 -3.91 -19.57
N CYS A 146 -13.78 -3.78 -19.39
CA CYS A 146 -13.12 -2.53 -19.13
C CYS A 146 -11.96 -2.31 -20.11
N PRO A 147 -11.87 -1.16 -20.80
CA PRO A 147 -10.72 -0.86 -21.64
C PRO A 147 -9.47 -0.65 -20.79
N LEU A 148 -8.38 -1.30 -21.19
CA LEU A 148 -7.11 -1.26 -20.47
C LEU A 148 -6.40 0.09 -20.69
N GLY A 149 -5.96 0.73 -19.61
CA GLY A 149 -5.18 1.95 -19.67
C GLY A 149 -3.75 1.72 -20.22
N PRO A 150 -3.12 2.73 -20.84
CA PRO A 150 -1.80 2.55 -21.49
C PRO A 150 -0.69 2.23 -20.47
N ARG A 151 -0.72 2.80 -19.26
CA ARG A 151 0.26 2.50 -18.22
C ARG A 151 0.12 1.06 -17.74
N THR A 152 -1.09 0.62 -17.43
CA THR A 152 -1.38 -0.74 -16.99
C THR A 152 -1.00 -1.77 -18.08
N ALA A 153 -1.27 -1.46 -19.37
CA ALA A 153 -0.88 -2.32 -20.48
C ALA A 153 0.65 -2.51 -20.59
N ARG A 154 1.42 -1.42 -20.37
CA ARG A 154 2.88 -1.47 -20.36
C ARG A 154 3.40 -2.34 -19.23
N ASP A 155 2.90 -2.12 -18.01
CA ASP A 155 3.34 -2.84 -16.82
C ASP A 155 2.97 -4.33 -16.94
N TRP A 156 1.76 -4.63 -17.45
CA TRP A 156 1.31 -5.99 -17.74
C TRP A 156 2.18 -6.71 -18.75
N ALA A 157 2.59 -6.02 -19.83
CA ALA A 157 3.47 -6.61 -20.85
C ALA A 157 4.80 -7.08 -20.26
N GLY A 158 5.35 -6.33 -19.29
CA GLY A 158 6.56 -6.70 -18.56
C GLY A 158 6.38 -7.91 -17.63
N LEU A 159 5.14 -8.22 -17.25
CA LEU A 159 4.79 -9.28 -16.30
C LEU A 159 4.14 -10.52 -16.99
N ALA A 160 3.99 -10.49 -18.31
CA ALA A 160 3.24 -11.54 -19.03
C ALA A 160 3.87 -12.93 -18.89
N GLU A 161 5.18 -13.04 -18.94
CA GLU A 161 5.89 -14.30 -18.75
C GLU A 161 5.70 -14.83 -17.33
N PHE A 162 5.80 -13.96 -16.33
CA PHE A 162 5.62 -14.32 -14.93
C PHE A 162 4.22 -14.85 -14.65
N ILE A 163 3.17 -14.08 -14.96
CA ILE A 163 1.79 -14.51 -14.71
C ILE A 163 1.41 -15.70 -15.59
N GLY A 164 2.07 -15.88 -16.73
CA GLY A 164 1.88 -17.01 -17.65
C GLY A 164 2.42 -18.34 -17.14
N GLN A 165 3.19 -18.39 -16.07
CA GLN A 165 3.65 -19.64 -15.48
C GLN A 165 2.52 -20.40 -14.80
N ASP A 166 1.52 -19.67 -14.27
CA ASP A 166 0.36 -20.28 -13.61
C ASP A 166 -0.80 -20.54 -14.58
N GLU A 167 -1.53 -21.65 -14.40
CA GLU A 167 -2.69 -22.01 -15.24
C GLU A 167 -3.80 -20.97 -15.14
N GLY A 168 -4.18 -20.57 -13.92
CA GLY A 168 -5.19 -19.54 -13.67
C GLY A 168 -4.76 -18.19 -14.22
N GLY A 169 -3.47 -17.87 -14.11
CA GLY A 169 -2.88 -16.66 -14.71
C GLY A 169 -3.05 -16.61 -16.22
N ARG A 170 -2.72 -17.69 -16.92
CA ARG A 170 -2.95 -17.80 -18.37
C ARG A 170 -4.43 -17.67 -18.74
N MET A 171 -5.30 -18.34 -17.96
CA MET A 171 -6.74 -18.39 -18.23
C MET A 171 -7.39 -17.02 -18.09
N HIS A 172 -7.09 -16.27 -17.05
CA HIS A 172 -7.82 -15.05 -16.71
C HIS A 172 -7.13 -13.77 -17.16
N TYR A 173 -5.80 -13.78 -17.29
CA TYR A 173 -5.01 -12.56 -17.48
C TYR A 173 -4.22 -12.50 -18.79
N LEU A 174 -4.15 -13.59 -19.57
CA LEU A 174 -3.46 -13.61 -20.87
C LEU A 174 -4.39 -14.07 -22.01
N PRO A 175 -5.29 -13.20 -22.49
CA PRO A 175 -6.18 -13.53 -23.60
C PRO A 175 -5.40 -13.92 -24.85
N GLY A 176 -5.65 -15.14 -25.36
CA GLY A 176 -4.87 -15.68 -26.48
C GLY A 176 -3.39 -15.95 -26.17
N GLY A 177 -3.04 -16.07 -24.87
CA GLY A 177 -1.67 -16.35 -24.40
C GLY A 177 -0.73 -15.14 -24.42
N LYS A 178 -1.24 -13.92 -24.51
CA LYS A 178 -0.45 -12.68 -24.61
C LYS A 178 -0.97 -11.60 -23.66
N ALA A 179 -0.07 -10.69 -23.27
CA ALA A 179 -0.48 -9.48 -22.57
C ALA A 179 -1.48 -8.67 -23.41
N PRO A 180 -2.55 -8.14 -22.78
CA PRO A 180 -3.49 -7.29 -23.49
C PRO A 180 -2.89 -5.93 -23.85
N ALA A 181 -3.29 -5.39 -25.00
CA ALA A 181 -2.84 -4.07 -25.47
C ALA A 181 -3.63 -2.94 -24.82
N ALA A 182 -3.06 -1.72 -24.83
CA ALA A 182 -3.78 -0.52 -24.43
C ALA A 182 -5.06 -0.33 -25.28
N GLY A 183 -6.17 -0.01 -24.62
CA GLY A 183 -7.49 0.11 -25.22
C GLY A 183 -8.21 -1.23 -25.44
N GLN A 184 -7.55 -2.37 -25.28
CA GLN A 184 -8.22 -3.67 -25.34
C GLN A 184 -9.22 -3.79 -24.19
N VAL A 185 -10.45 -4.24 -24.53
CA VAL A 185 -11.50 -4.48 -23.54
C VAL A 185 -11.27 -5.83 -22.87
N MET A 186 -11.00 -5.80 -21.57
CA MET A 186 -10.80 -6.99 -20.75
C MET A 186 -12.07 -7.33 -19.98
N LYS A 187 -12.41 -8.62 -19.93
CA LYS A 187 -13.53 -9.17 -19.14
C LYS A 187 -13.01 -10.21 -18.16
N TYR A 188 -13.60 -10.22 -16.96
CA TYR A 188 -13.22 -11.13 -15.88
C TYR A 188 -14.45 -11.86 -15.32
N PRO A 189 -15.07 -12.77 -16.10
CA PRO A 189 -16.35 -13.38 -15.69
C PRO A 189 -16.27 -14.17 -14.40
N ALA A 190 -15.17 -14.86 -14.13
CA ALA A 190 -14.94 -15.60 -12.89
C ALA A 190 -14.85 -14.64 -11.69
N LEU A 191 -14.09 -13.54 -11.82
CA LEU A 191 -13.96 -12.53 -10.77
C LEU A 191 -15.30 -11.79 -10.55
N ALA A 192 -16.08 -11.53 -11.62
CA ALA A 192 -17.43 -10.97 -11.49
C ALA A 192 -18.34 -11.86 -10.63
N ALA A 193 -18.38 -13.18 -10.89
CA ALA A 193 -19.15 -14.14 -10.11
C ALA A 193 -18.67 -14.21 -8.63
N THR A 194 -17.36 -14.09 -8.43
CA THR A 194 -16.78 -14.03 -7.08
C THR A 194 -17.23 -12.77 -6.34
N LEU A 195 -17.16 -11.59 -6.97
CA LEU A 195 -17.63 -10.33 -6.39
C LEU A 195 -19.13 -10.34 -6.12
N GLU A 196 -19.96 -10.97 -6.97
CA GLU A 196 -21.39 -11.19 -6.72
C GLU A 196 -21.65 -12.06 -5.51
N THR A 197 -20.82 -13.10 -5.32
CA THR A 197 -20.91 -13.95 -4.13
C THR A 197 -20.58 -13.17 -2.85
N ILE A 198 -19.55 -12.32 -2.92
CA ILE A 198 -19.17 -11.42 -1.82
C ILE A 198 -20.29 -10.38 -1.58
N ALA A 199 -20.83 -9.77 -2.62
CA ALA A 199 -21.93 -8.80 -2.53
C ALA A 199 -23.17 -9.38 -1.84
N ALA A 200 -23.47 -10.66 -2.12
CA ALA A 200 -24.64 -11.34 -1.57
C ALA A 200 -24.44 -11.88 -0.14
N LYS A 201 -23.22 -12.30 0.22
CA LYS A 201 -22.92 -13.02 1.48
C LYS A 201 -21.97 -12.28 2.41
N GLY A 202 -21.53 -11.09 2.02
CA GLY A 202 -20.52 -10.35 2.77
C GLY A 202 -19.18 -11.09 2.81
N ARG A 203 -18.45 -10.89 3.90
CA ARG A 203 -17.20 -11.54 4.23
C ARG A 203 -17.23 -13.06 4.01
N ASP A 204 -18.30 -13.70 4.43
CA ASP A 204 -18.44 -15.16 4.34
C ASP A 204 -18.48 -15.66 2.89
N GLY A 205 -18.86 -14.81 1.94
CA GLY A 205 -18.79 -15.11 0.51
C GLY A 205 -17.37 -15.32 -0.02
N PHE A 206 -16.36 -14.85 0.72
CA PHE A 206 -14.95 -15.01 0.37
C PHE A 206 -14.23 -16.04 1.26
N TYR A 207 -14.42 -15.96 2.58
CA TYR A 207 -13.64 -16.72 3.57
C TYR A 207 -14.25 -18.07 3.93
N THR A 208 -15.43 -18.41 3.42
CA THR A 208 -16.08 -19.70 3.59
C THR A 208 -16.69 -20.22 2.29
N GLY A 209 -17.08 -21.50 2.26
CA GLY A 209 -17.75 -22.11 1.09
C GLY A 209 -16.89 -22.18 -0.17
N ALA A 210 -17.54 -22.13 -1.34
CA ALA A 210 -16.93 -22.48 -2.62
C ALA A 210 -15.74 -21.60 -3.04
N VAL A 211 -15.74 -20.30 -2.70
CA VAL A 211 -14.61 -19.39 -2.97
C VAL A 211 -13.42 -19.78 -2.12
N ALA A 212 -13.62 -19.95 -0.81
CA ALA A 212 -12.57 -20.38 0.10
C ALA A 212 -12.00 -21.76 -0.26
N GLU A 213 -12.86 -22.71 -0.66
CA GLU A 213 -12.44 -24.03 -1.14
C GLU A 213 -11.56 -23.96 -2.39
N ASP A 214 -11.87 -23.07 -3.33
CA ASP A 214 -11.04 -22.85 -4.52
C ASP A 214 -9.70 -22.23 -4.17
N ILE A 215 -9.67 -21.26 -3.25
CA ILE A 215 -8.46 -20.64 -2.71
C ILE A 215 -7.55 -21.71 -2.08
N VAL A 216 -8.07 -22.45 -1.08
CA VAL A 216 -7.30 -23.44 -0.32
C VAL A 216 -6.78 -24.54 -1.25
N ARG A 217 -7.64 -25.09 -2.10
CA ARG A 217 -7.23 -26.12 -3.07
C ARG A 217 -6.11 -25.65 -3.99
N THR A 218 -6.23 -24.43 -4.54
CA THR A 218 -5.21 -23.86 -5.42
C THR A 218 -3.88 -23.70 -4.69
N LEU A 219 -3.90 -23.10 -3.49
CA LEU A 219 -2.68 -22.86 -2.72
C LEU A 219 -2.04 -24.17 -2.24
N GLN A 220 -2.83 -25.11 -1.69
CA GLN A 220 -2.32 -26.40 -1.19
C GLN A 220 -1.78 -27.27 -2.31
N SER A 221 -2.33 -27.21 -3.54
CA SER A 221 -1.79 -27.93 -4.69
C SER A 221 -0.35 -27.50 -5.05
N LYS A 222 0.09 -26.34 -4.54
CA LYS A 222 1.43 -25.76 -4.72
C LYS A 222 2.29 -25.87 -3.45
N GLY A 223 1.79 -26.51 -2.39
CA GLY A 223 2.50 -26.73 -1.13
C GLY A 223 2.30 -25.69 -0.04
N SER A 224 1.30 -24.81 -0.18
CA SER A 224 0.95 -23.84 0.88
C SER A 224 0.47 -24.54 2.15
N LEU A 225 0.76 -23.92 3.29
CA LEU A 225 0.25 -24.32 4.61
C LEU A 225 -1.15 -23.78 4.90
N ILE A 226 -1.63 -22.81 4.13
CA ILE A 226 -2.94 -22.16 4.36
C ILE A 226 -4.07 -23.16 4.18
N ASP A 227 -5.01 -23.15 5.12
CA ASP A 227 -6.19 -24.00 5.10
C ASP A 227 -7.51 -23.23 5.34
N MET A 228 -8.62 -23.95 5.40
CA MET A 228 -9.96 -23.36 5.58
C MET A 228 -10.12 -22.64 6.92
N GLU A 229 -9.42 -23.08 7.96
CA GLU A 229 -9.50 -22.47 9.28
C GLU A 229 -8.72 -21.15 9.32
N ASP A 230 -7.57 -21.07 8.64
CA ASP A 230 -6.81 -19.82 8.46
C ASP A 230 -7.66 -18.76 7.75
N LEU A 231 -8.40 -19.14 6.70
CA LEU A 231 -9.32 -18.24 6.00
C LEU A 231 -10.48 -17.80 6.92
N ALA A 232 -11.15 -18.73 7.55
CA ALA A 232 -12.30 -18.45 8.43
C ALA A 232 -11.93 -17.54 9.61
N ALA A 233 -10.71 -17.70 10.17
CA ALA A 233 -10.20 -16.93 11.30
C ALA A 233 -9.75 -15.52 10.94
N THR A 234 -9.63 -15.17 9.65
CA THR A 234 -9.15 -13.85 9.20
C THR A 234 -10.04 -12.73 9.70
N LYS A 235 -9.43 -11.73 10.35
CA LYS A 235 -10.08 -10.52 10.84
C LYS A 235 -9.14 -9.33 10.75
N SER A 236 -9.67 -8.22 10.23
CA SER A 236 -9.06 -6.91 10.29
C SER A 236 -9.08 -6.34 11.71
N SER A 237 -8.16 -5.45 12.01
CA SER A 237 -8.05 -4.81 13.32
C SER A 237 -8.22 -3.30 13.20
N TRP A 238 -9.01 -2.72 14.08
CA TRP A 238 -9.04 -1.28 14.27
C TRP A 238 -7.86 -0.86 15.14
N VAL A 239 -7.13 0.16 14.68
CA VAL A 239 -5.90 0.61 15.32
C VAL A 239 -5.92 2.12 15.55
N THR A 240 -5.18 2.57 16.55
CA THR A 240 -4.92 4.00 16.76
C THR A 240 -3.72 4.40 15.90
N PRO A 241 -3.84 5.43 15.05
CA PRO A 241 -2.70 5.94 14.29
C PRO A 241 -1.56 6.38 15.21
N ILE A 242 -0.33 6.21 14.75
CA ILE A 242 0.86 6.82 15.35
C ILE A 242 1.12 8.17 14.70
N SER A 243 1.77 9.10 15.41
CA SER A 243 2.01 10.42 14.84
C SER A 243 3.32 11.05 15.31
N THR A 244 3.76 12.04 14.55
CA THR A 244 4.81 12.98 14.94
C THR A 244 4.47 14.39 14.50
N THR A 245 5.19 15.40 15.03
CA THR A 245 5.06 16.78 14.57
C THR A 245 6.18 17.11 13.59
N PHE A 246 5.81 17.62 12.41
CA PHE A 246 6.75 18.13 11.41
C PHE A 246 6.31 19.51 10.96
N ARG A 247 7.17 20.51 11.10
CA ARG A 247 6.89 21.92 10.76
C ARG A 247 5.56 22.42 11.35
N GLY A 248 5.30 22.07 12.62
CA GLY A 248 4.12 22.51 13.36
C GLY A 248 2.81 21.76 13.00
N ARG A 249 2.88 20.73 12.19
CA ARG A 249 1.73 19.89 11.79
C ARG A 249 1.90 18.49 12.31
N GLU A 250 0.81 17.87 12.68
CA GLU A 250 0.80 16.47 13.10
C GLU A 250 0.61 15.56 11.88
N ILE A 251 1.60 14.70 11.64
CA ILE A 251 1.60 13.70 10.58
C ILE A 251 1.18 12.38 11.19
N LEU A 252 0.09 11.81 10.72
CA LEU A 252 -0.49 10.56 11.21
C LEU A 252 -0.25 9.45 10.20
N GLU A 253 0.20 8.30 10.71
CA GLU A 253 0.50 7.10 9.94
C GLU A 253 -0.14 5.87 10.54
N ILE A 254 -0.31 4.83 9.73
CA ILE A 254 -0.70 3.51 10.22
C ILE A 254 0.42 2.95 11.12
N PRO A 255 0.09 2.35 12.29
CA PRO A 255 1.09 1.77 13.17
C PRO A 255 1.71 0.48 12.58
N PRO A 256 2.76 -0.08 13.20
CA PRO A 256 3.24 -1.44 12.88
C PRO A 256 2.09 -2.48 12.92
N ASN A 257 2.12 -3.49 12.11
CA ASN A 257 3.14 -4.01 11.17
C ASN A 257 3.38 -3.14 9.91
N GLY A 258 2.63 -2.05 9.69
CA GLY A 258 2.87 -1.09 8.61
C GLY A 258 4.17 -0.29 8.81
N THR A 259 4.78 0.14 7.70
CA THR A 259 6.04 0.92 7.72
C THR A 259 5.83 2.42 7.90
N GLY A 260 4.64 2.88 8.33
CA GLY A 260 4.39 4.31 8.64
C GLY A 260 5.36 4.89 9.66
N LEU A 261 5.75 4.09 10.67
CA LEU A 261 6.79 4.46 11.64
C LEU A 261 8.10 4.90 10.97
N THR A 262 8.48 4.29 9.84
CA THR A 262 9.71 4.64 9.10
C THR A 262 9.65 6.07 8.57
N ALA A 263 8.50 6.48 8.00
CA ALA A 263 8.31 7.85 7.53
C ALA A 263 8.38 8.86 8.68
N LEU A 264 7.74 8.55 9.81
CA LEU A 264 7.75 9.43 10.99
C LEU A 264 9.15 9.57 11.59
N VAL A 265 9.94 8.49 11.66
CA VAL A 265 11.34 8.55 12.12
C VAL A 265 12.17 9.45 11.20
N ALA A 266 12.06 9.30 9.90
CA ALA A 266 12.78 10.14 8.94
C ALA A 266 12.37 11.62 9.06
N LEU A 267 11.07 11.93 9.22
CA LEU A 267 10.59 13.28 9.45
C LEU A 267 11.14 13.87 10.77
N ASN A 268 11.21 13.08 11.85
CA ASN A 268 11.79 13.50 13.11
C ASN A 268 13.29 13.85 13.00
N ILE A 269 14.03 13.09 12.18
CA ILE A 269 15.43 13.41 11.87
C ILE A 269 15.51 14.73 11.11
N LEU A 270 14.71 14.88 10.04
CA LEU A 270 14.70 16.07 9.19
C LEU A 270 14.23 17.32 9.91
N GLU A 271 13.40 17.21 10.94
CA GLU A 271 12.97 18.34 11.80
C GLU A 271 14.16 19.00 12.52
N ARG A 272 15.31 18.32 12.65
CA ARG A 272 16.55 18.85 13.27
C ARG A 272 17.39 19.69 12.33
N PHE A 273 17.02 19.77 11.04
CA PHE A 273 17.77 20.52 10.02
C PHE A 273 16.93 21.68 9.50
N GLU A 274 17.60 22.78 9.16
CA GLU A 274 16.98 23.98 8.56
C GLU A 274 16.93 23.80 7.03
N LEU A 275 16.03 22.89 6.55
CA LEU A 275 15.88 22.52 5.15
C LEU A 275 15.59 23.74 4.25
N GLU A 276 14.89 24.72 4.76
CA GLU A 276 14.52 25.98 4.08
C GLU A 276 15.72 26.84 3.65
N LYS A 277 16.93 26.57 4.16
CA LYS A 277 18.17 27.20 3.71
C LYS A 277 18.63 26.72 2.35
N TYR A 278 18.15 25.56 1.91
CA TYR A 278 18.56 24.92 0.69
C TYR A 278 17.47 25.06 -0.39
N ALA A 279 17.90 25.19 -1.65
CA ALA A 279 16.93 25.21 -2.75
C ALA A 279 16.20 23.87 -2.88
N PRO A 280 14.95 23.85 -3.37
CA PRO A 280 14.17 22.61 -3.52
C PRO A 280 14.87 21.51 -4.32
N GLU A 281 15.72 21.87 -5.29
CA GLU A 281 16.45 20.96 -6.17
C GLU A 281 17.93 20.83 -5.82
N SER A 282 18.35 21.23 -4.60
CA SER A 282 19.76 21.18 -4.20
C SER A 282 20.23 19.79 -3.81
N VAL A 283 21.54 19.58 -3.92
CA VAL A 283 22.23 18.36 -3.45
C VAL A 283 22.06 18.19 -1.95
N GLU A 284 22.20 19.29 -1.20
CA GLU A 284 22.13 19.29 0.27
C GLU A 284 20.77 18.77 0.78
N ARG A 285 19.67 19.24 0.17
CA ARG A 285 18.34 18.74 0.47
C ARG A 285 18.25 17.25 0.21
N ARG A 286 18.65 16.81 -0.99
CA ARG A 286 18.58 15.38 -1.37
C ARG A 286 19.43 14.51 -0.47
N HIS A 287 20.63 14.99 -0.14
CA HIS A 287 21.52 14.31 0.81
C HIS A 287 20.84 14.09 2.17
N LEU A 288 20.26 15.14 2.77
CA LEU A 288 19.58 15.06 4.05
C LEU A 288 18.39 14.10 4.01
N GLU A 289 17.55 14.18 2.98
CA GLU A 289 16.40 13.28 2.81
C GLU A 289 16.82 11.81 2.67
N ILE A 290 17.87 11.53 1.89
CA ILE A 290 18.38 10.19 1.66
C ILE A 290 19.01 9.62 2.94
N GLU A 291 19.88 10.38 3.62
CA GLU A 291 20.56 9.91 4.83
C GLU A 291 19.56 9.70 5.99
N ALA A 292 18.57 10.59 6.15
CA ALA A 292 17.51 10.41 7.12
C ALA A 292 16.71 9.13 6.86
N MET A 293 16.41 8.84 5.58
CA MET A 293 15.69 7.63 5.20
C MET A 293 16.54 6.38 5.41
N ARG A 294 17.84 6.40 5.09
CA ARG A 294 18.76 5.27 5.33
C ARG A 294 18.81 4.90 6.81
N LEU A 295 18.86 5.89 7.70
CA LEU A 295 18.80 5.66 9.14
C LEU A 295 17.43 5.11 9.58
N ALA A 296 16.33 5.64 9.03
CA ALA A 296 14.99 5.16 9.32
C ALA A 296 14.78 3.69 8.86
N TRP A 297 15.43 3.26 7.78
CA TRP A 297 15.38 1.86 7.34
C TRP A 297 16.10 0.89 8.29
N ILE A 298 17.20 1.32 8.93
CA ILE A 298 17.83 0.50 9.97
C ILE A 298 16.81 0.24 11.11
N ILE A 299 16.11 1.28 11.53
CA ILE A 299 15.05 1.15 12.55
C ILE A 299 13.94 0.22 12.08
N ARG A 300 13.46 0.39 10.83
CA ARG A 300 12.46 -0.50 10.20
C ARG A 300 12.87 -1.96 10.30
N ASN A 301 14.07 -2.28 9.81
CA ASN A 301 14.54 -3.64 9.70
C ASN A 301 14.72 -4.31 11.07
N ARG A 302 15.06 -3.55 12.09
CA ARG A 302 15.29 -4.09 13.45
C ARG A 302 14.01 -4.25 14.27
N HIS A 303 13.01 -3.39 14.05
CA HIS A 303 11.92 -3.25 15.01
C HIS A 303 10.53 -3.47 14.42
N ILE A 304 10.28 -3.18 13.12
CA ILE A 304 8.91 -3.31 12.59
C ILE A 304 8.51 -4.77 12.42
N ALA A 305 7.47 -5.15 13.14
CA ALA A 305 6.89 -6.48 13.18
C ALA A 305 5.41 -6.41 13.57
N ASP A 306 4.73 -7.56 13.60
CA ASP A 306 3.36 -7.69 14.12
C ASP A 306 3.35 -7.38 15.64
N PRO A 307 2.66 -6.33 16.10
CA PRO A 307 2.61 -5.98 17.52
C PRO A 307 1.84 -7.01 18.38
N ASP A 308 1.03 -7.87 17.76
CA ASP A 308 0.37 -8.98 18.47
C ASP A 308 1.38 -10.08 18.89
N CYS A 309 2.57 -10.09 18.26
CA CYS A 309 3.58 -11.14 18.44
C CYS A 309 4.96 -10.63 18.89
N SER A 310 5.19 -9.32 18.84
CA SER A 310 6.50 -8.72 19.12
C SER A 310 6.33 -7.34 19.72
N ASP A 311 7.20 -6.97 20.66
CA ASP A 311 7.23 -5.61 21.17
C ASP A 311 7.91 -4.68 20.16
N VAL A 312 7.18 -3.62 19.77
CA VAL A 312 7.69 -2.57 18.89
C VAL A 312 7.69 -1.26 19.68
N PRO A 313 8.86 -0.73 20.09
CA PRO A 313 8.96 0.39 21.02
C PRO A 313 8.70 1.74 20.30
N VAL A 314 7.47 1.94 19.81
CA VAL A 314 7.08 3.11 18.98
C VAL A 314 7.39 4.43 19.66
N GLU A 315 7.06 4.57 20.93
CA GLU A 315 7.28 5.82 21.69
C GLU A 315 8.77 6.16 21.80
N GLU A 316 9.62 5.16 22.07
CA GLU A 316 11.08 5.36 22.13
C GLU A 316 11.62 5.76 20.75
N LEU A 317 11.20 5.06 19.68
CA LEU A 317 11.68 5.29 18.31
C LEU A 317 11.25 6.67 17.77
N LEU A 318 10.11 7.21 18.22
CA LEU A 318 9.64 8.55 17.86
C LEU A 318 10.08 9.65 18.86
N SER A 319 10.86 9.30 19.88
CA SER A 319 11.27 10.27 20.88
C SER A 319 12.22 11.35 20.32
N PRO A 320 12.19 12.58 20.87
CA PRO A 320 13.14 13.63 20.51
C PRO A 320 14.60 13.21 20.69
N ALA A 321 14.91 12.44 21.73
CA ALA A 321 16.25 11.94 22.01
C ALA A 321 16.74 10.97 20.91
N MET A 322 15.86 10.10 20.38
CA MET A 322 16.19 9.24 19.25
C MET A 322 16.45 10.07 18.00
N ALA A 323 15.62 11.06 17.71
CA ALA A 323 15.78 11.95 16.57
C ALA A 323 17.12 12.71 16.61
N GLU A 324 17.49 13.26 17.77
CA GLU A 324 18.77 13.96 17.95
C GLU A 324 19.96 13.00 17.77
N ARG A 325 19.91 11.82 18.34
CA ARG A 325 20.96 10.80 18.18
C ARG A 325 21.16 10.39 16.73
N LEU A 326 20.07 10.17 15.99
CA LEU A 326 20.14 9.79 14.57
C LEU A 326 20.60 10.97 13.70
N ALA A 327 20.09 12.17 13.91
CA ALA A 327 20.50 13.36 13.18
C ALA A 327 22.00 13.66 13.33
N ALA A 328 22.57 13.43 14.53
CA ALA A 328 24.00 13.62 14.79
C ALA A 328 24.92 12.67 13.98
N LEU A 329 24.40 11.62 13.39
CA LEU A 329 25.14 10.70 12.51
C LEU A 329 25.29 11.26 11.09
N ILE A 330 24.45 12.21 10.67
CA ILE A 330 24.46 12.77 9.32
C ILE A 330 25.55 13.85 9.22
N SER A 331 26.46 13.68 8.27
CA SER A 331 27.48 14.67 7.90
C SER A 331 27.14 15.27 6.55
N MET A 332 27.23 16.59 6.41
CA MET A 332 27.01 17.27 5.13
C MET A 332 28.16 17.06 4.12
N ASP A 333 29.31 16.57 4.57
CA ASP A 333 30.51 16.42 3.74
C ASP A 333 30.63 15.02 3.12
N LYS A 334 29.90 14.02 3.63
CA LYS A 334 30.00 12.64 3.19
C LYS A 334 28.76 11.82 3.56
N ALA A 335 28.45 10.84 2.73
CA ALA A 335 27.43 9.83 3.06
C ALA A 335 27.86 9.00 4.29
N ILE A 336 26.88 8.56 5.08
CA ILE A 336 27.10 7.60 6.14
C ILE A 336 27.72 6.33 5.52
N ALA A 337 28.85 5.87 6.06
CA ALA A 337 29.42 4.56 5.66
C ALA A 337 28.37 3.48 5.85
N GLU A 338 28.30 2.52 4.92
CA GLU A 338 27.19 1.58 4.79
C GLU A 338 26.62 1.14 6.13
N PRO A 339 25.37 1.53 6.43
CA PRO A 339 24.66 0.92 7.54
C PRO A 339 24.46 -0.56 7.20
N GLU A 340 24.44 -1.44 8.22
CA GLU A 340 24.10 -2.85 8.07
C GLU A 340 23.04 -3.05 6.98
N GLN A 341 23.33 -3.94 6.02
CA GLN A 341 22.54 -4.11 4.80
C GLN A 341 21.05 -4.14 5.10
N ALA A 342 20.31 -3.23 4.51
CA ALA A 342 18.86 -3.30 4.48
C ALA A 342 18.48 -4.65 3.84
N VAL A 343 17.52 -5.36 4.42
CA VAL A 343 16.94 -6.52 3.73
C VAL A 343 16.36 -5.99 2.42
N PRO A 344 16.84 -6.46 1.27
CA PRO A 344 16.34 -6.00 -0.02
C PRO A 344 14.83 -6.23 -0.08
N MET A 345 14.07 -5.19 -0.39
CA MET A 345 12.64 -5.32 -0.69
C MET A 345 12.47 -4.87 -2.13
N PRO A 346 12.51 -5.79 -3.11
CA PRO A 346 12.37 -5.47 -4.52
C PRO A 346 11.17 -4.58 -4.77
N GLY A 347 11.28 -3.66 -5.72
CA GLY A 347 10.24 -2.70 -6.08
C GLY A 347 8.87 -3.35 -6.20
N SER A 348 7.83 -2.72 -5.70
CA SER A 348 6.49 -3.29 -5.63
C SER A 348 5.45 -2.34 -6.20
N ASP A 349 4.38 -2.93 -6.70
CA ASP A 349 3.23 -2.26 -7.28
C ASP A 349 2.09 -2.20 -6.26
N THR A 350 1.30 -1.14 -6.31
CA THR A 350 0.26 -0.85 -5.31
C THR A 350 -0.72 0.14 -5.91
N VAL A 351 -1.96 0.21 -5.39
CA VAL A 351 -2.87 1.32 -5.65
C VAL A 351 -3.18 2.07 -4.37
N TYR A 352 -3.11 3.39 -4.45
CA TYR A 352 -3.55 4.31 -3.42
C TYR A 352 -4.76 5.09 -3.91
N LEU A 353 -5.71 5.37 -3.02
CA LEU A 353 -6.82 6.26 -3.28
C LEU A 353 -7.16 7.10 -2.04
N THR A 354 -7.77 8.24 -2.28
CA THR A 354 -8.33 9.07 -1.22
C THR A 354 -9.69 9.63 -1.63
N VAL A 355 -10.60 9.69 -0.67
CA VAL A 355 -11.93 10.25 -0.84
C VAL A 355 -12.22 11.19 0.31
N VAL A 356 -12.84 12.34 0.00
CA VAL A 356 -13.39 13.27 0.99
C VAL A 356 -14.83 13.54 0.62
N ASP A 357 -15.77 13.33 1.54
CA ASP A 357 -17.19 13.59 1.32
C ASP A 357 -17.61 15.02 1.76
N GLU A 358 -18.86 15.36 1.52
CA GLU A 358 -19.40 16.67 1.85
C GLU A 358 -19.46 16.96 3.36
N ASN A 359 -19.48 15.92 4.19
CA ASN A 359 -19.46 16.01 5.66
C ASN A 359 -18.03 16.06 6.22
N ARG A 360 -17.02 16.13 5.33
CA ARG A 360 -15.59 16.16 5.69
C ARG A 360 -15.05 14.87 6.30
N MET A 361 -15.74 13.74 6.15
CA MET A 361 -15.08 12.46 6.34
C MET A 361 -14.04 12.30 5.22
N ALA A 362 -12.79 12.02 5.60
CA ALA A 362 -11.70 11.74 4.69
C ALA A 362 -11.25 10.29 4.87
N VAL A 363 -11.08 9.56 3.76
CA VAL A 363 -10.55 8.19 3.77
C VAL A 363 -9.27 8.15 2.94
N SER A 364 -8.14 7.86 3.60
CA SER A 364 -6.87 7.53 2.99
C SER A 364 -6.79 6.01 2.91
N PHE A 365 -6.82 5.44 1.72
CA PHE A 365 -7.01 4.00 1.54
C PHE A 365 -5.97 3.43 0.56
N ILE A 366 -5.46 2.26 0.89
CA ILE A 366 -4.47 1.57 0.06
C ILE A 366 -4.78 0.08 0.01
N ASN A 367 -4.79 -0.50 -1.20
CA ASN A 367 -4.99 -1.92 -1.45
C ASN A 367 -3.86 -2.45 -2.33
N SER A 368 -3.35 -3.63 -2.03
CA SER A 368 -2.16 -4.14 -2.72
C SER A 368 -2.08 -5.65 -2.70
N ILE A 369 -1.53 -6.22 -3.77
CA ILE A 369 -1.05 -7.60 -3.82
C ILE A 369 0.49 -7.68 -3.72
N TYR A 370 1.15 -6.56 -3.42
CA TYR A 370 2.58 -6.32 -3.22
C TYR A 370 3.35 -6.18 -4.53
N HIS A 371 3.87 -7.23 -5.15
CA HIS A 371 4.54 -7.14 -6.46
C HIS A 371 3.55 -7.26 -7.60
N GLY A 372 3.98 -6.94 -8.82
CA GLY A 372 3.15 -7.07 -10.01
C GLY A 372 2.58 -8.47 -10.17
N PHE A 373 1.24 -8.61 -10.17
CA PHE A 373 0.51 -9.86 -10.07
C PHE A 373 0.82 -10.70 -8.80
N GLY A 374 1.37 -10.08 -7.75
CA GLY A 374 1.63 -10.72 -6.47
C GLY A 374 2.55 -11.93 -6.58
N SER A 375 2.05 -13.08 -6.15
CA SER A 375 2.75 -14.38 -6.25
C SER A 375 2.72 -15.00 -7.66
N GLY A 376 2.01 -14.40 -8.62
CA GLY A 376 1.73 -15.00 -9.91
C GLY A 376 0.70 -16.14 -9.88
N ILE A 377 0.23 -16.53 -8.70
CA ILE A 377 -0.75 -17.62 -8.52
C ILE A 377 -2.17 -17.08 -8.61
N VAL A 378 -3.01 -17.71 -9.42
CA VAL A 378 -4.39 -17.31 -9.64
C VAL A 378 -5.33 -18.52 -9.51
N THR A 379 -6.43 -18.34 -8.78
CA THR A 379 -7.44 -19.40 -8.69
C THR A 379 -8.12 -19.66 -10.04
N PRO A 380 -8.19 -20.92 -10.52
CA PRO A 380 -8.73 -21.21 -11.83
C PRO A 380 -10.25 -21.03 -11.96
N ARG A 381 -11.02 -21.17 -10.86
CA ARG A 381 -12.48 -21.04 -10.88
C ARG A 381 -12.98 -19.64 -10.52
N THR A 382 -12.28 -18.95 -9.62
CA THR A 382 -12.72 -17.68 -9.04
C THR A 382 -11.95 -16.47 -9.57
N GLY A 383 -10.81 -16.67 -10.29
CA GLY A 383 -10.03 -15.60 -10.93
C GLY A 383 -9.29 -14.68 -9.95
N ILE A 384 -9.00 -15.16 -8.75
CA ILE A 384 -8.34 -14.38 -7.69
C ILE A 384 -6.82 -14.51 -7.84
N ALA A 385 -6.12 -13.40 -8.08
CA ALA A 385 -4.67 -13.31 -7.98
C ALA A 385 -4.25 -13.07 -6.53
N PHE A 386 -3.26 -13.83 -6.02
CA PHE A 386 -2.81 -13.73 -4.64
C PHE A 386 -1.59 -12.83 -4.49
N GLN A 387 -1.61 -12.06 -3.40
CA GLN A 387 -0.45 -11.32 -2.92
C GLN A 387 0.74 -12.24 -2.60
N ASN A 388 1.92 -11.62 -2.56
CA ASN A 388 3.14 -12.27 -2.06
C ASN A 388 3.73 -11.53 -0.85
N ARG A 389 2.86 -10.99 0.01
CA ARG A 389 3.21 -10.15 1.16
C ARG A 389 4.10 -10.86 2.18
N GLY A 390 4.01 -12.18 2.30
CA GLY A 390 4.86 -12.98 3.17
C GLY A 390 6.35 -12.90 2.86
N ALA A 391 6.74 -12.43 1.67
CA ALA A 391 8.14 -12.07 1.39
C ALA A 391 8.66 -10.92 2.27
N GLY A 392 7.76 -10.19 2.95
CA GLY A 392 8.11 -9.22 3.98
C GLY A 392 8.59 -9.82 5.29
N PHE A 393 8.41 -11.13 5.53
CA PHE A 393 9.00 -11.81 6.68
C PHE A 393 10.48 -12.08 6.49
N VAL A 394 11.19 -12.28 7.60
CA VAL A 394 12.51 -12.88 7.60
C VAL A 394 12.44 -14.33 8.07
N ALA A 395 13.37 -15.17 7.61
CA ALA A 395 13.45 -16.58 8.00
C ALA A 395 14.44 -16.82 9.14
N THR A 396 14.87 -15.74 9.83
CA THR A 396 15.88 -15.80 10.91
C THR A 396 15.17 -15.97 12.26
N PRO A 397 15.32 -17.11 12.95
CA PRO A 397 14.75 -17.31 14.29
C PRO A 397 15.23 -16.24 15.28
N GLY A 398 14.31 -15.77 16.11
CA GLY A 398 14.56 -14.70 17.10
C GLY A 398 14.46 -13.27 16.57
N HIS A 399 14.37 -13.07 15.26
CA HIS A 399 14.09 -11.75 14.70
C HIS A 399 12.62 -11.36 14.95
N PRO A 400 12.31 -10.10 15.35
CA PRO A 400 10.92 -9.68 15.61
C PRO A 400 9.97 -9.96 14.44
N ASN A 401 10.40 -9.80 13.22
CA ASN A 401 9.62 -10.07 12.00
C ASN A 401 9.88 -11.47 11.40
N CYS A 402 10.42 -12.43 12.18
CA CYS A 402 10.50 -13.82 11.72
C CYS A 402 9.09 -14.36 11.48
N ILE A 403 8.89 -15.13 10.38
CA ILE A 403 7.61 -15.81 10.11
C ILE A 403 7.20 -16.66 11.31
N GLY A 404 5.92 -16.68 11.60
CA GLY A 404 5.36 -17.42 12.73
C GLY A 404 3.87 -17.70 12.56
N PRO A 405 3.29 -18.56 13.44
CA PRO A 405 1.88 -18.94 13.40
C PRO A 405 0.96 -17.73 13.47
N SER A 406 0.04 -17.60 12.53
CA SER A 406 -0.97 -16.53 12.45
C SER A 406 -0.40 -15.13 12.59
N LYS A 407 0.86 -14.91 12.20
CA LYS A 407 1.57 -13.63 12.30
C LYS A 407 1.39 -12.80 11.03
N ARG A 408 1.32 -11.48 11.19
CA ARG A 408 1.35 -10.51 10.08
C ARG A 408 2.79 -10.20 9.69
N PRO A 409 3.14 -10.14 8.40
CA PRO A 409 4.45 -9.67 7.95
C PRO A 409 4.59 -8.15 8.09
N LEU A 410 5.83 -7.65 8.12
CA LEU A 410 6.10 -6.25 7.83
C LEU A 410 5.36 -5.85 6.54
N HIS A 411 4.69 -4.70 6.56
CA HIS A 411 3.81 -4.28 5.49
C HIS A 411 4.18 -2.90 4.94
N THR A 412 4.39 -2.80 3.62
CA THR A 412 4.86 -1.57 2.98
C THR A 412 3.76 -0.56 2.68
N ILE A 413 2.47 -0.96 2.64
CA ILE A 413 1.39 -0.01 2.36
C ILE A 413 1.08 0.83 3.60
N ILE A 414 1.06 2.15 3.42
CA ILE A 414 0.92 3.13 4.50
C ILE A 414 -0.01 4.27 4.07
N PRO A 415 -1.30 4.25 4.44
CA PRO A 415 -2.16 5.43 4.32
C PRO A 415 -1.77 6.47 5.38
N ALA A 416 -1.85 7.76 5.03
CA ALA A 416 -1.47 8.85 5.92
C ALA A 416 -2.45 10.02 5.91
N MET A 417 -2.39 10.83 6.98
CA MET A 417 -3.13 12.08 7.11
C MET A 417 -2.28 13.15 7.77
N VAL A 418 -2.62 14.41 7.52
CA VAL A 418 -2.08 15.56 8.22
C VAL A 418 -3.18 16.24 9.01
N ARG A 419 -2.88 16.55 10.28
CA ARG A 419 -3.77 17.30 11.17
C ARG A 419 -3.11 18.62 11.61
N GLU A 420 -3.87 19.71 11.55
CA GLU A 420 -3.46 21.03 12.00
C GLU A 420 -4.59 21.65 12.82
N ASN A 421 -4.28 22.17 14.01
CA ASN A 421 -5.28 22.76 14.92
C ASN A 421 -6.46 21.80 15.22
N GLY A 422 -6.19 20.53 15.39
CA GLY A 422 -7.18 19.50 15.67
C GLY A 422 -8.07 19.09 14.50
N LYS A 423 -7.79 19.54 13.27
CA LYS A 423 -8.57 19.18 12.06
C LYS A 423 -7.71 18.49 11.03
N VAL A 424 -8.26 17.48 10.36
CA VAL A 424 -7.63 16.86 9.19
C VAL A 424 -7.63 17.87 8.05
N ILE A 425 -6.44 18.22 7.57
CA ILE A 425 -6.23 19.17 6.48
C ILE A 425 -5.74 18.51 5.19
N GLN A 426 -5.22 17.28 5.29
CA GLN A 426 -4.74 16.53 4.13
C GLN A 426 -4.88 15.03 4.39
N SER A 427 -5.35 14.31 3.38
CA SER A 427 -5.29 12.86 3.25
C SER A 427 -4.36 12.55 2.08
N PHE A 428 -3.36 11.69 2.28
CA PHE A 428 -2.35 11.43 1.27
C PHE A 428 -1.76 10.03 1.41
N GLY A 429 -1.09 9.60 0.36
CA GLY A 429 -0.31 8.38 0.29
C GLY A 429 0.38 8.28 -1.07
N VAL A 430 1.33 7.40 -1.17
CA VAL A 430 2.05 7.12 -2.41
C VAL A 430 2.06 5.63 -2.68
N MET A 431 2.34 5.26 -3.93
CA MET A 431 2.52 3.88 -4.37
C MET A 431 4.03 3.60 -4.52
N GLY A 432 4.43 2.31 -4.59
CA GLY A 432 5.82 1.95 -4.91
C GLY A 432 6.54 1.15 -3.82
N GLY A 433 5.82 0.32 -3.05
CA GLY A 433 6.41 -0.61 -2.07
C GLY A 433 7.33 0.03 -1.06
N ALA A 434 8.61 -0.33 -1.09
CA ALA A 434 9.63 0.20 -0.19
C ALA A 434 9.83 1.72 -0.30
N TYR A 435 9.49 2.32 -1.45
CA TYR A 435 9.54 3.77 -1.65
C TYR A 435 8.51 4.54 -0.80
N GLN A 436 7.42 3.93 -0.35
CA GLN A 436 6.30 4.65 0.26
C GLN A 436 6.73 5.57 1.43
N PRO A 437 7.56 5.14 2.41
CA PRO A 437 8.02 6.05 3.47
C PRO A 437 8.82 7.25 2.93
N MET A 438 9.70 7.04 1.95
CA MET A 438 10.44 8.13 1.29
C MET A 438 9.51 9.08 0.54
N GLY A 439 8.51 8.54 -0.14
CA GLY A 439 7.49 9.32 -0.84
C GLY A 439 6.66 10.19 0.12
N HIS A 440 6.31 9.67 1.29
CA HIS A 440 5.64 10.44 2.34
C HIS A 440 6.52 11.60 2.83
N VAL A 441 7.78 11.32 3.13
CA VAL A 441 8.76 12.34 3.51
C VAL A 441 8.87 13.42 2.43
N ALA A 442 9.05 13.03 1.17
CA ALA A 442 9.18 13.97 0.04
C ALA A 442 7.95 14.86 -0.10
N VAL A 443 6.73 14.30 0.01
CA VAL A 443 5.48 15.08 -0.04
C VAL A 443 5.42 16.06 1.14
N MET A 444 5.75 15.63 2.36
CA MET A 444 5.71 16.52 3.53
C MET A 444 6.73 17.65 3.43
N VAL A 445 7.94 17.37 2.98
CA VAL A 445 8.98 18.39 2.74
C VAL A 445 8.53 19.37 1.64
N ASN A 446 8.07 18.87 0.50
CA ASN A 446 7.57 19.72 -0.59
C ASN A 446 6.42 20.63 -0.14
N ARG A 447 5.47 20.08 0.62
CA ARG A 447 4.30 20.84 1.11
C ARG A 447 4.64 21.86 2.19
N PHE A 448 5.40 21.45 3.20
CA PHE A 448 5.48 22.20 4.46
C PHE A 448 6.83 22.91 4.70
N VAL A 449 7.85 22.56 3.93
CA VAL A 449 9.10 23.33 3.89
C VAL A 449 9.08 24.32 2.72
N TYR A 450 8.70 23.84 1.53
CA TYR A 450 8.77 24.65 0.30
C TYR A 450 7.44 25.27 -0.15
N GLY A 451 6.34 24.99 0.55
CA GLY A 451 5.04 25.62 0.28
C GLY A 451 4.42 25.26 -1.07
N MET A 452 4.81 24.13 -1.67
CA MET A 452 4.23 23.65 -2.92
C MET A 452 2.75 23.30 -2.76
N ASP A 453 1.92 23.54 -3.79
CA ASP A 453 0.56 23.00 -3.79
C ASP A 453 0.57 21.45 -3.86
N PRO A 454 -0.56 20.76 -3.57
CA PRO A 454 -0.56 19.29 -3.57
C PRO A 454 -0.13 18.67 -4.90
N GLN A 455 -0.48 19.27 -6.04
CA GLN A 455 -0.10 18.74 -7.35
C GLN A 455 1.36 19.03 -7.69
N GLU A 456 1.86 20.22 -7.34
CA GLU A 456 3.29 20.55 -7.46
C GLU A 456 4.14 19.57 -6.64
N ALA A 457 3.72 19.27 -5.41
CA ALA A 457 4.42 18.35 -4.53
C ALA A 457 4.49 16.93 -5.10
N LEU A 458 3.45 16.48 -5.82
CA LEU A 458 3.41 15.18 -6.49
C LEU A 458 4.16 15.15 -7.83
N ASP A 459 4.20 16.27 -8.56
CA ASP A 459 4.89 16.40 -9.83
C ASP A 459 6.42 16.64 -9.65
N PHE A 460 6.86 16.98 -8.44
CA PHE A 460 8.27 17.23 -8.14
C PHE A 460 9.11 15.97 -8.32
N ALA A 461 10.22 16.07 -9.05
CA ALA A 461 11.09 14.95 -9.40
C ALA A 461 11.67 14.26 -8.16
N ARG A 462 11.68 12.94 -8.17
CA ARG A 462 12.01 12.09 -7.01
C ARG A 462 13.42 11.52 -7.13
N ALA A 463 14.03 11.28 -5.96
CA ALA A 463 15.21 10.44 -5.81
C ALA A 463 14.92 9.37 -4.76
N PHE A 464 15.51 8.18 -4.95
CA PHE A 464 15.31 7.04 -4.07
C PHE A 464 16.57 6.20 -4.01
N HIS A 465 17.05 5.93 -2.80
CA HIS A 465 18.19 5.04 -2.56
C HIS A 465 17.68 3.69 -2.06
N GLU A 466 18.04 2.63 -2.77
CA GLU A 466 17.70 1.25 -2.42
C GLU A 466 18.84 0.33 -2.83
N ASP A 467 19.25 -0.59 -1.96
CA ASP A 467 20.27 -1.63 -2.22
C ASP A 467 21.59 -1.09 -2.80
N GLY A 468 22.06 0.04 -2.29
CA GLY A 468 23.32 0.66 -2.75
C GLY A 468 23.18 1.42 -4.08
N VAL A 469 21.97 1.50 -4.66
CA VAL A 469 21.69 2.22 -5.91
C VAL A 469 20.86 3.46 -5.63
N LEU A 470 21.29 4.61 -6.15
CA LEU A 470 20.50 5.83 -6.16
C LEU A 470 19.76 5.97 -7.49
N GLY A 471 18.44 5.73 -7.46
CA GLY A 471 17.54 6.03 -8.58
C GLY A 471 17.11 7.48 -8.55
N VAL A 472 17.13 8.16 -9.71
CA VAL A 472 16.64 9.53 -9.86
C VAL A 472 15.70 9.64 -11.06
N GLU A 473 14.67 10.46 -10.96
CA GLU A 473 13.79 10.77 -12.09
C GLU A 473 14.43 11.80 -13.01
N THR A 474 14.08 11.75 -14.30
CA THR A 474 14.61 12.65 -15.34
C THR A 474 14.40 14.15 -15.09
N GLY A 475 13.55 14.52 -14.14
CA GLY A 475 13.35 15.91 -13.72
C GLY A 475 14.36 16.42 -12.70
N VAL A 476 15.23 15.56 -12.16
CA VAL A 476 16.32 15.99 -11.28
C VAL A 476 17.42 16.60 -12.14
N PRO A 477 17.90 17.84 -11.84
CA PRO A 477 18.94 18.49 -12.64
C PRO A 477 20.25 17.68 -12.69
N ASP A 478 20.89 17.59 -13.86
CA ASP A 478 22.14 16.84 -14.06
C ASP A 478 23.24 17.23 -13.07
N GLN A 479 23.34 18.50 -12.72
CA GLN A 479 24.29 19.02 -11.73
C GLN A 479 24.03 18.55 -10.30
N VAL A 480 22.83 18.04 -10.01
CA VAL A 480 22.47 17.45 -8.72
C VAL A 480 22.74 15.95 -8.72
N VAL A 481 22.67 15.32 -9.90
CA VAL A 481 22.95 13.89 -10.08
C VAL A 481 24.46 13.62 -10.11
N ALA A 482 25.26 14.54 -10.68
CA ALA A 482 26.72 14.44 -10.77
C ALA A 482 27.42 14.57 -9.41
#